data_f9c27861f4562a5c1f897d7742ec5b15
#
_entry.id   f9c27861f4562a5c1f897d7742ec5b15
#
_cell.length_a   1.000
_cell.length_b   1.000
_cell.length_c   1.000
_cell.angle_alpha   90.00
_cell.angle_beta   90.00
_cell.angle_gamma   90.00
#
_symmetry.space_group_name_H-M   'P 1'
#
loop_
_entity.id
_entity.type
_entity.pdbx_description
1 polymer ?
#
loop_
_entity_poly.entity_id
_entity_poly.type
_entity_poly.pdbx_seq_one_letter_code
_entity_poly.pdbx_strand_id
1 'polypeptide(L)'
;MKISKISHEFFKQSAINDSLLSRFAVKEANSSREFSERKENLYRNSFQIDRDRIIHTNSFRRLKHKSQVFVAPIGDHYTTRLTHVIEVSQIGRTIARSLKLNEDLVEAASLGHDLGHTPFGHIGESVLNEILDDGFHHSRHSIRIIKKLEKKGKGLNLTNFVIDAIQRHSKGPGEFLTSNSVKGMTLEAQIVRISDALAYLSHDIQDAKRSGFINPENIKGDIKDFFNMESSKRINEFVTDLIVNSWDCNGDKKISTSPIIKMSKDFSERLTSLRNFMFENFYLPVSDSVQGKTASKIVNTLFDYYYNNFKNLPKEFQLESNDKSILVSDYICGMTDQFAVREVEKISPGISKTLNLKKI
;
A
#
# COMPACT_ATOMS: atom_id res chain seq x y z
N MET A 1 -41.04 1.92 10.11
CA MET A 1 -41.07 3.14 10.94
C MET A 1 -39.88 3.29 11.87
N LYS A 2 -39.52 2.30 12.72
CA LYS A 2 -38.39 2.40 13.67
C LYS A 2 -37.02 2.51 12.96
N ILE A 3 -36.78 1.71 11.92
CA ILE A 3 -35.52 1.73 11.13
C ILE A 3 -35.33 3.09 10.45
N SER A 4 -36.37 3.67 9.84
CA SER A 4 -36.27 4.96 9.16
C SER A 4 -35.94 6.13 10.10
N LYS A 5 -36.44 6.09 11.34
CA LYS A 5 -36.13 7.10 12.36
C LYS A 5 -34.66 7.02 12.80
N ILE A 6 -34.17 5.80 13.07
CA ILE A 6 -32.80 5.58 13.49
C ILE A 6 -31.79 5.96 12.37
N SER A 7 -32.10 5.61 11.12
CA SER A 7 -31.25 6.00 9.99
C SER A 7 -31.20 7.51 9.79
N HIS A 8 -32.30 8.23 10.00
CA HIS A 8 -32.35 9.68 9.93
C HIS A 8 -31.45 10.32 11.00
N GLU A 9 -31.51 9.82 12.25
CA GLU A 9 -30.60 10.29 13.31
C GLU A 9 -29.15 9.99 13.01
N PHE A 10 -28.83 8.83 12.43
CA PHE A 10 -27.47 8.51 11.99
C PHE A 10 -26.95 9.50 10.95
N PHE A 11 -27.76 9.83 9.92
CA PHE A 11 -27.34 10.81 8.91
C PHE A 11 -27.14 12.21 9.48
N LYS A 12 -27.96 12.63 10.44
CA LYS A 12 -27.73 13.88 11.16
C LYS A 12 -26.42 13.87 11.91
N GLN A 13 -26.11 12.78 12.64
CA GLN A 13 -24.87 12.63 13.37
C GLN A 13 -23.66 12.61 12.41
N SER A 14 -23.77 11.91 11.29
CA SER A 14 -22.71 11.89 10.25
C SER A 14 -22.44 13.29 9.70
N ALA A 15 -23.49 14.07 9.41
CA ALA A 15 -23.35 15.45 8.94
C ALA A 15 -22.70 16.37 10.00
N ILE A 16 -23.04 16.18 11.29
CA ILE A 16 -22.39 16.90 12.39
C ILE A 16 -20.91 16.54 12.43
N ASN A 17 -20.56 15.25 12.40
CA ASN A 17 -19.17 14.80 12.41
C ASN A 17 -18.37 15.38 11.22
N ASP A 18 -18.95 15.39 10.02
CA ASP A 18 -18.35 16.02 8.83
C ASP A 18 -18.14 17.52 9.02
N SER A 19 -19.02 18.23 9.74
CA SER A 19 -18.89 19.67 10.02
C SER A 19 -17.74 20.00 10.97
N LEU A 20 -17.33 19.04 11.82
CA LEU A 20 -16.21 19.18 12.76
C LEU A 20 -14.84 18.97 12.10
N LEU A 21 -14.81 18.39 10.90
CA LEU A 21 -13.56 18.23 10.16
C LEU A 21 -13.03 19.57 9.67
N SER A 22 -11.72 19.63 9.46
CA SER A 22 -11.05 20.77 8.83
C SER A 22 -11.77 21.20 7.55
N ARG A 23 -11.75 22.50 7.26
CA ARG A 23 -12.24 23.04 5.97
C ARG A 23 -11.47 22.51 4.77
N PHE A 24 -10.27 21.96 4.98
CA PHE A 24 -9.43 21.35 3.96
C PHE A 24 -9.64 19.83 3.82
N ALA A 25 -10.38 19.23 4.74
CA ALA A 25 -10.69 17.82 4.72
C ALA A 25 -11.66 17.45 3.58
N VAL A 26 -11.50 16.28 3.03
CA VAL A 26 -12.48 15.70 2.13
C VAL A 26 -13.77 15.42 2.89
N LYS A 27 -14.88 15.97 2.41
CA LYS A 27 -16.22 15.72 2.95
C LYS A 27 -16.91 14.60 2.18
N GLU A 28 -17.69 13.78 2.87
CA GLU A 28 -18.47 12.71 2.22
C GLU A 28 -19.35 13.23 1.08
N ALA A 29 -19.97 14.40 1.28
CA ALA A 29 -20.86 15.02 0.31
C ALA A 29 -20.19 15.35 -1.04
N ASN A 30 -18.86 15.47 -1.07
CA ASN A 30 -18.07 15.75 -2.28
C ASN A 30 -17.59 14.46 -2.99
N SER A 31 -17.84 13.30 -2.40
CA SER A 31 -17.43 12.02 -2.97
C SER A 31 -18.39 11.55 -4.06
N SER A 32 -17.85 10.87 -5.06
CA SER A 32 -18.63 10.26 -6.15
C SER A 32 -18.15 8.83 -6.42
N ARG A 33 -19.02 8.04 -7.02
CA ARG A 33 -18.76 6.67 -7.50
C ARG A 33 -18.94 6.61 -9.01
N GLU A 34 -18.27 5.68 -9.65
CA GLU A 34 -18.40 5.46 -11.10
C GLU A 34 -19.82 5.00 -11.48
N PHE A 35 -20.38 4.09 -10.68
CA PHE A 35 -21.74 3.59 -10.88
C PHE A 35 -22.65 4.05 -9.75
N SER A 36 -23.86 4.51 -10.11
CA SER A 36 -24.91 4.86 -9.15
C SER A 36 -25.37 3.62 -8.39
N GLU A 37 -25.52 3.75 -7.09
CA GLU A 37 -25.99 2.69 -6.19
C GLU A 37 -27.14 3.20 -5.32
N ARG A 38 -28.10 2.31 -4.98
CA ARG A 38 -29.05 2.61 -3.94
C ARG A 38 -28.34 2.74 -2.60
N LYS A 39 -28.71 3.74 -1.80
CA LYS A 39 -28.23 3.89 -0.41
C LYS A 39 -28.85 2.76 0.45
N GLU A 40 -28.29 1.56 0.36
CA GLU A 40 -28.72 0.42 1.18
C GLU A 40 -28.10 0.45 2.59
N ASN A 41 -26.99 1.19 2.74
CA ASN A 41 -26.25 1.27 4.01
C ASN A 41 -26.72 2.46 4.82
N LEU A 42 -27.50 2.16 5.87
CA LEU A 42 -28.11 3.16 6.74
C LEU A 42 -27.20 3.66 7.88
N TYR A 43 -26.04 3.01 8.10
CA TYR A 43 -25.22 3.21 9.31
C TYR A 43 -23.73 3.35 9.02
N ARG A 44 -23.35 3.56 7.77
CA ARG A 44 -21.96 3.76 7.33
C ARG A 44 -21.86 4.88 6.31
N ASN A 45 -20.85 5.72 6.45
CA ASN A 45 -20.52 6.70 5.40
C ASN A 45 -19.86 6.01 4.19
N SER A 46 -19.68 6.77 3.11
CA SER A 46 -19.17 6.23 1.84
C SER A 46 -17.77 5.64 1.97
N PHE A 47 -16.89 6.23 2.79
CA PHE A 47 -15.52 5.75 2.98
C PHE A 47 -15.44 4.51 3.85
N GLN A 48 -16.32 4.38 4.86
CA GLN A 48 -16.46 3.15 5.64
C GLN A 48 -16.98 1.99 4.78
N ILE A 49 -17.87 2.27 3.83
CA ILE A 49 -18.31 1.27 2.84
C ILE A 49 -17.14 0.86 1.94
N ASP A 50 -16.30 1.80 1.51
CA ASP A 50 -15.14 1.50 0.69
C ASP A 50 -14.13 0.63 1.44
N ARG A 51 -13.83 0.94 2.70
CA ARG A 51 -13.02 0.11 3.59
C ARG A 51 -13.54 -1.33 3.64
N ASP A 52 -14.83 -1.49 3.92
CA ASP A 52 -15.44 -2.81 4.02
C ASP A 52 -15.37 -3.57 2.70
N ARG A 53 -15.59 -2.89 1.57
CA ARG A 53 -15.42 -3.49 0.24
C ARG A 53 -14.00 -3.99 -0.01
N ILE A 54 -12.98 -3.23 0.41
CA ILE A 54 -11.57 -3.60 0.29
C ILE A 54 -11.27 -4.83 1.15
N ILE A 55 -11.61 -4.80 2.44
CA ILE A 55 -11.31 -5.87 3.40
C ILE A 55 -11.93 -7.21 2.97
N HIS A 56 -13.11 -7.19 2.35
CA HIS A 56 -13.81 -8.40 1.92
C HIS A 56 -13.34 -8.95 0.57
N THR A 57 -12.31 -8.36 -0.09
CA THR A 57 -11.76 -8.88 -1.33
C THR A 57 -10.85 -10.09 -1.12
N ASN A 58 -10.71 -10.89 -2.16
CA ASN A 58 -9.70 -11.95 -2.19
C ASN A 58 -8.28 -11.36 -2.26
N SER A 59 -8.09 -10.25 -2.96
CA SER A 59 -6.81 -9.56 -3.05
C SER A 59 -6.31 -9.11 -1.68
N PHE A 60 -7.16 -8.53 -0.83
CA PHE A 60 -6.81 -8.17 0.54
C PHE A 60 -6.41 -9.39 1.39
N ARG A 61 -7.17 -10.50 1.30
CA ARG A 61 -6.86 -11.74 2.04
C ARG A 61 -5.50 -12.34 1.64
N ARG A 62 -5.09 -12.17 0.37
CA ARG A 62 -3.80 -12.67 -0.13
C ARG A 62 -2.61 -11.91 0.43
N LEU A 63 -2.78 -10.66 0.90
CA LEU A 63 -1.69 -9.86 1.48
C LEU A 63 -1.02 -10.56 2.68
N LYS A 64 -1.74 -11.39 3.43
CA LYS A 64 -1.17 -12.17 4.54
C LYS A 64 -0.07 -13.16 4.12
N HIS A 65 -0.04 -13.53 2.83
CA HIS A 65 0.88 -14.52 2.27
C HIS A 65 1.75 -13.93 1.15
N LYS A 66 1.87 -12.60 1.12
CA LYS A 66 2.84 -11.88 0.29
C LYS A 66 3.90 -11.28 1.18
N SER A 67 5.16 -11.54 0.86
CA SER A 67 6.31 -10.98 1.57
C SER A 67 6.40 -9.47 1.38
N GLN A 68 6.96 -8.78 2.37
CA GLN A 68 7.26 -7.37 2.25
C GLN A 68 8.60 -7.17 1.54
N VAL A 69 9.71 -7.60 2.12
CA VAL A 69 11.05 -7.47 1.55
C VAL A 69 11.70 -8.83 1.36
N PHE A 70 11.74 -9.66 2.39
CA PHE A 70 12.37 -10.97 2.30
C PHE A 70 11.54 -11.95 1.47
N VAL A 71 12.22 -12.68 0.58
CA VAL A 71 11.58 -13.72 -0.21
C VAL A 71 11.27 -14.93 0.66
N ALA A 72 9.99 -15.15 0.95
CA ALA A 72 9.50 -16.31 1.70
C ALA A 72 10.32 -16.61 2.97
N PRO A 73 10.44 -15.66 3.92
CA PRO A 73 11.28 -15.81 5.10
C PRO A 73 10.79 -16.97 5.98
N ILE A 74 11.74 -17.72 6.58
CA ILE A 74 11.43 -18.70 7.60
C ILE A 74 11.24 -17.96 8.93
N GLY A 75 10.00 -17.92 9.43
CA GLY A 75 9.67 -17.34 10.74
C GLY A 75 8.39 -16.55 10.75
N ASP A 76 7.70 -16.58 11.87
CA ASP A 76 6.37 -15.96 12.01
C ASP A 76 6.45 -14.47 12.41
N HIS A 77 7.67 -13.94 12.56
CA HIS A 77 7.92 -12.56 13.03
C HIS A 77 8.28 -11.56 11.92
N TYR A 78 8.40 -12.03 10.68
CA TYR A 78 8.64 -11.13 9.55
C TYR A 78 7.36 -10.45 9.10
N THR A 79 7.51 -9.20 8.67
CA THR A 79 6.40 -8.38 8.21
C THR A 79 5.80 -8.95 6.91
N THR A 80 4.50 -9.10 6.90
CA THR A 80 3.72 -9.41 5.69
C THR A 80 3.06 -8.14 5.17
N ARG A 81 2.60 -8.13 3.91
CA ARG A 81 1.87 -6.99 3.37
C ARG A 81 0.59 -6.69 4.13
N LEU A 82 -0.06 -7.71 4.71
CA LEU A 82 -1.24 -7.49 5.55
C LEU A 82 -0.91 -6.70 6.82
N THR A 83 0.17 -7.07 7.53
CA THR A 83 0.58 -6.33 8.73
C THR A 83 1.02 -4.91 8.37
N HIS A 84 1.73 -4.75 7.26
CA HIS A 84 2.13 -3.44 6.73
C HIS A 84 0.93 -2.51 6.49
N VAL A 85 -0.09 -2.93 5.72
CA VAL A 85 -1.24 -2.05 5.44
C VAL A 85 -2.02 -1.68 6.72
N ILE A 86 -2.02 -2.53 7.73
CA ILE A 86 -2.61 -2.24 9.05
C ILE A 86 -1.78 -1.16 9.77
N GLU A 87 -0.44 -1.25 9.75
CA GLU A 87 0.45 -0.23 10.33
C GLU A 87 0.29 1.11 9.61
N VAL A 88 0.26 1.12 8.27
CA VAL A 88 -0.02 2.34 7.47
C VAL A 88 -1.34 2.97 7.87
N SER A 89 -2.39 2.16 8.02
CA SER A 89 -3.71 2.62 8.46
C SER A 89 -3.67 3.22 9.87
N GLN A 90 -3.00 2.57 10.80
CA GLN A 90 -2.88 3.06 12.20
C GLN A 90 -2.14 4.42 12.25
N ILE A 91 -1.02 4.54 11.55
CA ILE A 91 -0.23 5.78 11.48
C ILE A 91 -1.06 6.89 10.83
N GLY A 92 -1.62 6.61 9.66
CA GLY A 92 -2.39 7.58 8.88
C GLY A 92 -3.62 8.10 9.63
N ARG A 93 -4.36 7.22 10.29
CA ARG A 93 -5.53 7.59 11.12
C ARG A 93 -5.14 8.49 12.29
N THR A 94 -4.00 8.23 12.93
CA THR A 94 -3.51 9.08 14.01
C THR A 94 -3.24 10.51 13.53
N ILE A 95 -2.58 10.65 12.37
CA ILE A 95 -2.29 11.94 11.76
C ILE A 95 -3.60 12.63 11.33
N ALA A 96 -4.48 11.93 10.62
CA ALA A 96 -5.74 12.47 10.12
C ALA A 96 -6.62 12.99 11.26
N ARG A 97 -6.78 12.21 12.32
CA ARG A 97 -7.56 12.60 13.50
C ARG A 97 -6.99 13.85 14.17
N SER A 98 -5.67 13.92 14.34
CA SER A 98 -4.99 15.06 14.99
C SER A 98 -5.16 16.36 14.18
N LEU A 99 -5.22 16.25 12.85
CA LEU A 99 -5.38 17.40 11.94
C LEU A 99 -6.85 17.65 11.55
N LYS A 100 -7.82 16.97 12.18
CA LYS A 100 -9.25 17.05 11.84
C LYS A 100 -9.55 16.74 10.36
N LEU A 101 -8.79 15.83 9.76
CA LEU A 101 -8.98 15.35 8.39
C LEU A 101 -9.83 14.08 8.38
N ASN A 102 -10.21 13.60 7.20
CA ASN A 102 -11.12 12.46 7.07
C ASN A 102 -10.41 11.13 7.35
N GLU A 103 -10.57 10.64 8.60
CA GLU A 103 -9.95 9.40 9.08
C GLU A 103 -10.45 8.16 8.34
N ASP A 104 -11.75 8.10 7.99
CA ASP A 104 -12.34 6.95 7.30
C ASP A 104 -11.80 6.81 5.87
N LEU A 105 -11.56 7.94 5.18
CA LEU A 105 -10.93 7.95 3.87
C LEU A 105 -9.48 7.43 3.96
N VAL A 106 -8.71 7.93 4.93
CA VAL A 106 -7.32 7.50 5.13
C VAL A 106 -7.27 6.02 5.47
N GLU A 107 -8.16 5.50 6.30
CA GLU A 107 -8.26 4.07 6.62
C GLU A 107 -8.52 3.23 5.38
N ALA A 108 -9.55 3.58 4.60
CA ALA A 108 -9.91 2.84 3.40
C ALA A 108 -8.77 2.81 2.37
N ALA A 109 -8.16 3.96 2.10
CA ALA A 109 -7.05 4.07 1.16
C ALA A 109 -5.80 3.31 1.64
N SER A 110 -5.45 3.41 2.92
CA SER A 110 -4.31 2.70 3.51
C SER A 110 -4.47 1.18 3.43
N LEU A 111 -5.67 0.65 3.66
CA LEU A 111 -5.92 -0.79 3.55
C LEU A 111 -5.92 -1.27 2.08
N GLY A 112 -6.18 -0.38 1.13
CA GLY A 112 -6.29 -0.74 -0.29
C GLY A 112 -5.05 -0.47 -1.13
N HIS A 113 -4.05 0.27 -0.63
CA HIS A 113 -2.95 0.77 -1.46
C HIS A 113 -2.08 -0.33 -2.07
N ASP A 114 -1.87 -1.42 -1.36
CA ASP A 114 -0.97 -2.53 -1.71
C ASP A 114 -1.65 -3.74 -2.36
N LEU A 115 -2.94 -3.66 -2.69
CA LEU A 115 -3.69 -4.77 -3.30
C LEU A 115 -3.04 -5.30 -4.58
N GLY A 116 -2.38 -4.43 -5.33
CA GLY A 116 -1.78 -4.69 -6.64
C GLY A 116 -0.37 -5.23 -6.62
N HIS A 117 0.23 -5.49 -5.47
CA HIS A 117 1.58 -6.06 -5.42
C HIS A 117 1.67 -7.47 -5.99
N THR A 118 2.80 -7.74 -6.63
CA THR A 118 3.20 -9.04 -7.15
C THR A 118 3.58 -10.00 -6.04
N PRO A 119 3.65 -11.33 -6.28
CA PRO A 119 4.43 -12.23 -5.43
C PRO A 119 5.89 -11.75 -5.36
N PHE A 120 6.54 -11.96 -4.23
CA PHE A 120 7.91 -11.52 -3.94
C PHE A 120 8.11 -9.99 -3.97
N GLY A 121 7.06 -9.22 -3.78
CA GLY A 121 7.11 -7.77 -3.60
C GLY A 121 7.76 -7.01 -4.75
N HIS A 122 8.71 -6.13 -4.46
CA HIS A 122 9.39 -5.30 -5.46
C HIS A 122 10.22 -6.10 -6.47
N ILE A 123 10.69 -7.30 -6.11
CA ILE A 123 11.42 -8.17 -7.05
C ILE A 123 10.50 -8.60 -8.20
N GLY A 124 9.29 -9.08 -7.87
CA GLY A 124 8.31 -9.43 -8.90
C GLY A 124 7.81 -8.22 -9.69
N GLU A 125 7.67 -7.07 -9.03
CA GLU A 125 7.32 -5.81 -9.68
C GLU A 125 8.36 -5.38 -10.73
N SER A 126 9.66 -5.46 -10.38
CA SER A 126 10.76 -5.14 -11.30
C SER A 126 10.72 -6.04 -12.54
N VAL A 127 10.54 -7.35 -12.34
CA VAL A 127 10.44 -8.31 -13.46
C VAL A 127 9.27 -7.96 -14.40
N LEU A 128 8.08 -7.71 -13.85
CA LEU A 128 6.94 -7.36 -14.70
C LEU A 128 7.11 -5.98 -15.36
N ASN A 129 7.79 -5.05 -14.69
CA ASN A 129 8.11 -3.74 -15.26
C ASN A 129 9.06 -3.83 -16.46
N GLU A 130 9.98 -4.79 -16.47
CA GLU A 130 10.88 -5.04 -17.60
C GLU A 130 10.19 -5.77 -18.77
N ILE A 131 9.20 -6.63 -18.45
CA ILE A 131 8.51 -7.46 -19.46
C ILE A 131 7.43 -6.67 -20.22
N LEU A 132 6.71 -5.78 -19.53
CA LEU A 132 5.57 -5.08 -20.10
C LEU A 132 6.01 -3.79 -20.81
N ASP A 133 5.53 -3.56 -22.03
CA ASP A 133 5.88 -2.40 -22.86
C ASP A 133 5.61 -1.06 -22.15
N ASP A 134 4.45 -0.94 -21.46
CA ASP A 134 4.08 0.24 -20.66
C ASP A 134 4.63 0.20 -19.24
N GLY A 135 5.47 -0.79 -18.92
CA GLY A 135 5.97 -1.09 -17.60
C GLY A 135 4.88 -1.50 -16.62
N PHE A 136 5.30 -1.94 -15.44
CA PHE A 136 4.41 -2.35 -14.36
C PHE A 136 4.63 -1.47 -13.12
N HIS A 137 3.53 -1.14 -12.42
CA HIS A 137 3.58 -0.48 -11.12
C HIS A 137 2.42 -0.95 -10.24
N HIS A 138 2.72 -1.39 -9.00
CA HIS A 138 1.72 -1.96 -8.08
C HIS A 138 0.54 -1.02 -7.83
N SER A 139 0.76 0.31 -7.73
CA SER A 139 -0.34 1.26 -7.52
C SER A 139 -1.31 1.32 -8.70
N ARG A 140 -0.81 1.29 -9.95
CA ARG A 140 -1.66 1.19 -11.15
C ARG A 140 -2.42 -0.14 -11.17
N HIS A 141 -1.75 -1.22 -10.79
CA HIS A 141 -2.39 -2.53 -10.71
C HIS A 141 -3.40 -2.64 -9.57
N SER A 142 -3.19 -1.95 -8.42
CA SER A 142 -4.20 -1.81 -7.37
C SER A 142 -5.51 -1.21 -7.91
N ILE A 143 -5.40 -0.16 -8.73
CA ILE A 143 -6.58 0.45 -9.38
C ILE A 143 -7.24 -0.52 -10.37
N ARG A 144 -6.44 -1.29 -11.12
CA ARG A 144 -6.98 -2.32 -12.02
C ARG A 144 -7.75 -3.41 -11.27
N ILE A 145 -7.23 -3.89 -10.13
CA ILE A 145 -7.92 -4.82 -9.25
C ILE A 145 -9.25 -4.23 -8.78
N ILE A 146 -9.22 -3.00 -8.25
CA ILE A 146 -10.38 -2.29 -7.71
C ILE A 146 -11.46 -2.07 -8.78
N LYS A 147 -11.06 -1.70 -10.00
CA LYS A 147 -12.01 -1.33 -11.05
C LYS A 147 -12.45 -2.50 -11.93
N LYS A 148 -11.61 -3.53 -12.12
CA LYS A 148 -11.82 -4.52 -13.18
C LYS A 148 -11.69 -5.98 -12.77
N LEU A 149 -10.92 -6.35 -11.73
CA LEU A 149 -10.65 -7.77 -11.46
C LEU A 149 -11.51 -8.34 -10.35
N GLU A 150 -11.77 -7.59 -9.30
CA GLU A 150 -12.60 -8.06 -8.19
C GLU A 150 -14.07 -8.21 -8.59
N LYS A 151 -14.81 -8.98 -7.80
CA LYS A 151 -16.24 -9.30 -8.03
C LYS A 151 -16.55 -9.83 -9.44
N LYS A 152 -15.69 -10.72 -9.96
CA LYS A 152 -15.87 -11.34 -11.28
C LYS A 152 -15.92 -10.30 -12.41
N GLY A 153 -15.00 -9.33 -12.38
CA GLY A 153 -14.89 -8.31 -13.43
C GLY A 153 -15.73 -7.05 -13.21
N LYS A 154 -16.59 -7.01 -12.17
CA LYS A 154 -17.46 -5.85 -11.90
C LYS A 154 -16.76 -4.72 -11.16
N GLY A 155 -15.64 -5.01 -10.49
CA GLY A 155 -14.94 -4.06 -9.63
C GLY A 155 -15.67 -3.76 -8.32
N LEU A 156 -15.06 -2.89 -7.52
CA LEU A 156 -15.54 -2.55 -6.17
C LEU A 156 -16.42 -1.31 -6.14
N ASN A 157 -16.42 -0.49 -7.18
CA ASN A 157 -17.12 0.79 -7.24
C ASN A 157 -16.81 1.69 -6.02
N LEU A 158 -15.50 1.90 -5.74
CA LEU A 158 -15.04 2.77 -4.66
C LEU A 158 -15.25 4.24 -5.01
N THR A 159 -15.21 5.11 -4.00
CA THR A 159 -15.26 6.56 -4.20
C THR A 159 -14.00 7.07 -4.91
N ASN A 160 -14.17 8.15 -5.67
CA ASN A 160 -13.11 8.80 -6.41
C ASN A 160 -11.91 9.20 -5.53
N PHE A 161 -12.14 9.67 -4.30
CA PHE A 161 -11.07 10.09 -3.39
C PHE A 161 -10.26 8.90 -2.84
N VAL A 162 -10.90 7.78 -2.54
CA VAL A 162 -10.19 6.56 -2.13
C VAL A 162 -9.36 6.01 -3.29
N ILE A 163 -9.91 6.00 -4.51
CA ILE A 163 -9.18 5.60 -5.72
C ILE A 163 -7.97 6.50 -5.96
N ASP A 164 -8.13 7.83 -5.89
CA ASP A 164 -7.03 8.79 -6.08
C ASP A 164 -5.92 8.58 -5.04
N ALA A 165 -6.28 8.43 -3.76
CA ALA A 165 -5.32 8.21 -2.69
C ALA A 165 -4.54 6.89 -2.88
N ILE A 166 -5.22 5.80 -3.27
CA ILE A 166 -4.57 4.53 -3.61
C ILE A 166 -3.65 4.67 -4.83
N GLN A 167 -4.09 5.36 -5.88
CA GLN A 167 -3.28 5.52 -7.09
C GLN A 167 -2.02 6.33 -6.85
N ARG A 168 -2.08 7.35 -6.00
CA ARG A 168 -1.03 8.35 -5.81
C ARG A 168 -0.20 8.14 -4.56
N HIS A 169 -0.41 7.06 -3.79
CA HIS A 169 0.37 6.80 -2.58
C HIS A 169 1.85 6.60 -2.89
N SER A 170 2.16 5.85 -3.92
CA SER A 170 3.53 5.53 -4.29
C SER A 170 4.22 6.70 -4.97
N LYS A 171 5.50 6.83 -4.72
CA LYS A 171 6.35 7.88 -5.25
C LYS A 171 7.72 7.34 -5.64
N GLY A 172 8.22 7.81 -6.77
CA GLY A 172 9.59 7.58 -7.21
C GLY A 172 10.66 8.25 -6.31
N PRO A 173 11.92 8.24 -6.72
CA PRO A 173 13.04 8.85 -5.99
C PRO A 173 12.80 10.33 -5.63
N GLY A 174 13.41 10.81 -4.57
CA GLY A 174 13.34 12.19 -4.09
C GLY A 174 12.52 12.36 -2.79
N GLU A 175 12.25 13.59 -2.38
CA GLU A 175 11.52 13.90 -1.15
C GLU A 175 10.05 13.46 -1.22
N PHE A 176 9.53 12.98 -0.11
CA PHE A 176 8.17 12.41 -0.04
C PHE A 176 7.07 13.45 -0.23
N LEU A 177 7.23 14.62 0.38
CA LEU A 177 6.20 15.66 0.51
C LEU A 177 6.75 17.04 0.10
N THR A 178 6.95 17.26 -1.20
CA THR A 178 7.23 18.60 -1.74
C THR A 178 5.98 19.17 -2.39
N SER A 179 5.85 20.50 -2.47
CA SER A 179 4.71 21.13 -3.11
C SER A 179 4.45 20.62 -4.53
N ASN A 180 5.52 20.29 -5.27
CA ASN A 180 5.40 19.72 -6.62
C ASN A 180 4.97 18.24 -6.58
N SER A 181 5.50 17.44 -5.64
CA SER A 181 5.20 16.00 -5.57
C SER A 181 3.78 15.72 -5.10
N VAL A 182 3.16 16.64 -4.37
CA VAL A 182 1.79 16.50 -3.85
C VAL A 182 0.76 17.35 -4.57
N LYS A 183 1.16 18.02 -5.67
CA LYS A 183 0.25 18.89 -6.42
C LYS A 183 -1.04 18.18 -6.84
N GLY A 184 -2.17 18.75 -6.46
CA GLY A 184 -3.50 18.22 -6.74
C GLY A 184 -3.88 16.96 -5.94
N MET A 185 -3.11 16.57 -4.91
CA MET A 185 -3.51 15.55 -3.94
C MET A 185 -4.33 16.16 -2.81
N THR A 186 -5.34 15.44 -2.33
CA THR A 186 -5.98 15.78 -1.06
C THR A 186 -5.00 15.61 0.10
N LEU A 187 -5.26 16.26 1.24
CA LEU A 187 -4.42 16.11 2.43
C LEU A 187 -4.43 14.67 2.93
N GLU A 188 -5.57 13.98 2.82
CA GLU A 188 -5.71 12.57 3.16
C GLU A 188 -4.84 11.67 2.28
N ALA A 189 -4.78 11.92 0.98
CA ALA A 189 -3.91 11.17 0.06
C ALA A 189 -2.42 11.41 0.37
N GLN A 190 -2.04 12.65 0.78
CA GLN A 190 -0.69 12.95 1.23
C GLN A 190 -0.35 12.20 2.53
N ILE A 191 -1.31 12.08 3.46
CA ILE A 191 -1.14 11.29 4.69
C ILE A 191 -0.91 9.82 4.35
N VAL A 192 -1.69 9.22 3.46
CA VAL A 192 -1.50 7.81 3.06
C VAL A 192 -0.09 7.61 2.52
N ARG A 193 0.39 8.48 1.63
CA ARG A 193 1.75 8.42 1.06
C ARG A 193 2.86 8.45 2.11
N ILE A 194 2.79 9.37 3.08
CA ILE A 194 3.84 9.48 4.08
C ILE A 194 3.73 8.36 5.12
N SER A 195 2.52 7.94 5.47
CA SER A 195 2.30 6.84 6.42
C SER A 195 2.84 5.50 5.89
N ASP A 196 2.72 5.25 4.59
CA ASP A 196 3.35 4.12 3.92
C ASP A 196 4.87 4.16 4.12
N ALA A 197 5.50 5.31 3.82
CA ALA A 197 6.94 5.49 3.99
C ALA A 197 7.42 5.28 5.44
N LEU A 198 6.70 5.82 6.41
CA LEU A 198 7.04 5.67 7.83
C LEU A 198 6.89 4.23 8.31
N ALA A 199 5.84 3.54 7.86
CA ALA A 199 5.59 2.15 8.21
C ALA A 199 6.70 1.26 7.65
N TYR A 200 6.94 1.26 6.32
CA TYR A 200 7.93 0.35 5.73
C TYR A 200 9.33 0.60 6.27
N LEU A 201 9.79 1.84 6.40
CA LEU A 201 11.11 2.12 6.99
C LEU A 201 11.22 1.65 8.44
N SER A 202 10.11 1.73 9.20
CA SER A 202 10.14 1.32 10.60
C SER A 202 10.23 -0.19 10.78
N HIS A 203 9.37 -0.97 10.10
CA HIS A 203 9.40 -2.43 10.25
C HIS A 203 10.58 -3.07 9.49
N ASP A 204 11.01 -2.52 8.33
CA ASP A 204 12.13 -3.07 7.57
C ASP A 204 13.46 -2.94 8.31
N ILE A 205 13.64 -1.89 9.13
CA ILE A 205 14.78 -1.81 10.05
C ILE A 205 14.77 -2.97 11.04
N GLN A 206 13.61 -3.32 11.59
CA GLN A 206 13.51 -4.45 12.52
C GLN A 206 13.81 -5.78 11.83
N ASP A 207 13.29 -5.96 10.64
CA ASP A 207 13.51 -7.16 9.85
C ASP A 207 14.98 -7.28 9.42
N ALA A 208 15.62 -6.17 9.03
CA ALA A 208 17.05 -6.13 8.71
C ALA A 208 17.94 -6.47 9.92
N LYS A 209 17.60 -5.99 11.12
CA LYS A 209 18.29 -6.36 12.37
C LYS A 209 18.10 -7.84 12.70
N ARG A 210 16.85 -8.32 12.64
CA ARG A 210 16.49 -9.70 12.98
C ARG A 210 17.15 -10.72 12.07
N SER A 211 17.28 -10.40 10.80
CA SER A 211 17.94 -11.25 9.80
C SER A 211 19.46 -11.24 9.89
N GLY A 212 20.04 -10.30 10.64
CA GLY A 212 21.51 -10.09 10.67
C GLY A 212 22.05 -9.44 9.38
N PHE A 213 21.20 -8.96 8.49
CA PHE A 213 21.60 -8.34 7.23
C PHE A 213 22.33 -7.03 7.46
N ILE A 214 21.90 -6.27 8.47
CA ILE A 214 22.55 -5.03 8.90
C ILE A 214 23.02 -5.18 10.35
N ASN A 215 24.32 -4.97 10.60
CA ASN A 215 24.83 -4.85 11.95
C ASN A 215 24.67 -3.39 12.43
N PRO A 216 23.90 -3.13 13.51
CA PRO A 216 23.69 -1.79 14.04
C PRO A 216 24.97 -1.04 14.43
N GLU A 217 26.03 -1.75 14.80
CA GLU A 217 27.32 -1.17 15.19
C GLU A 217 28.05 -0.49 14.02
N ASN A 218 27.78 -0.93 12.80
CA ASN A 218 28.42 -0.40 11.59
C ASN A 218 27.74 0.89 11.08
N ILE A 219 26.62 1.29 11.66
CA ILE A 219 25.88 2.48 11.25
C ILE A 219 26.50 3.72 11.87
N LYS A 220 26.79 4.71 11.04
CA LYS A 220 27.41 5.98 11.43
C LYS A 220 26.49 7.15 11.05
N GLY A 221 26.75 8.31 11.69
CA GLY A 221 26.10 9.56 11.35
C GLY A 221 24.68 9.70 11.89
N ASP A 222 23.92 10.58 11.27
CA ASP A 222 22.64 11.11 11.75
C ASP A 222 21.49 10.08 11.85
N ILE A 223 21.64 8.95 11.15
CA ILE A 223 20.64 7.89 11.13
C ILE A 223 20.84 6.86 12.25
N LYS A 224 22.00 6.84 12.94
CA LYS A 224 22.32 5.85 13.97
C LYS A 224 21.29 5.80 15.07
N ASP A 225 20.88 6.96 15.57
CA ASP A 225 19.92 7.05 16.66
C ASP A 225 18.55 6.54 16.23
N PHE A 226 18.06 6.93 15.04
CA PHE A 226 16.80 6.43 14.49
C PHE A 226 16.83 4.93 14.22
N PHE A 227 17.95 4.44 13.70
CA PHE A 227 18.09 3.00 13.44
C PHE A 227 18.09 2.19 14.74
N ASN A 228 18.74 2.69 15.80
CA ASN A 228 18.80 1.99 17.09
C ASN A 228 17.56 2.16 17.95
N MET A 229 16.72 3.12 17.63
CA MET A 229 15.48 3.39 18.36
C MET A 229 14.48 2.24 18.22
N GLU A 230 13.68 1.98 19.24
CA GLU A 230 12.52 1.09 19.14
C GLU A 230 11.51 1.60 18.11
N SER A 231 10.85 0.66 17.41
CA SER A 231 9.90 0.99 16.33
C SER A 231 8.80 1.95 16.78
N SER A 232 8.19 1.68 17.93
CA SER A 232 7.11 2.51 18.49
C SER A 232 7.57 3.94 18.77
N LYS A 233 8.77 4.11 19.33
CA LYS A 233 9.35 5.42 19.60
C LYS A 233 9.68 6.14 18.30
N ARG A 234 10.29 5.47 17.34
CA ARG A 234 10.62 6.04 16.02
C ARG A 234 9.37 6.55 15.30
N ILE A 235 8.33 5.73 15.24
CA ILE A 235 7.04 6.12 14.62
C ILE A 235 6.47 7.34 15.36
N ASN A 236 6.49 7.33 16.69
CA ASN A 236 5.96 8.45 17.50
C ASN A 236 6.69 9.76 17.22
N GLU A 237 8.01 9.74 17.10
CA GLU A 237 8.79 10.95 16.79
C GLU A 237 8.46 11.50 15.40
N PHE A 238 8.43 10.64 14.37
CA PHE A 238 8.04 11.04 13.02
C PHE A 238 6.62 11.58 12.95
N VAL A 239 5.67 10.89 13.58
CA VAL A 239 4.25 11.31 13.60
C VAL A 239 4.07 12.63 14.33
N THR A 240 4.76 12.81 15.44
CA THR A 240 4.71 14.06 16.22
C THR A 240 5.25 15.23 15.41
N ASP A 241 6.45 15.09 14.81
CA ASP A 241 7.03 16.13 13.97
C ASP A 241 6.09 16.49 12.81
N LEU A 242 5.53 15.49 12.13
CA LEU A 242 4.63 15.69 11.01
C LEU A 242 3.34 16.43 11.42
N ILE A 243 2.72 16.07 12.53
CA ILE A 243 1.51 16.73 13.03
C ILE A 243 1.82 18.20 13.39
N VAL A 244 2.90 18.45 14.12
CA VAL A 244 3.28 19.80 14.53
C VAL A 244 3.54 20.70 13.33
N ASN A 245 4.31 20.22 12.35
CA ASN A 245 4.64 21.00 11.16
C ASN A 245 3.47 21.14 10.17
N SER A 246 2.47 20.25 10.23
CA SER A 246 1.26 20.29 9.39
C SER A 246 0.06 20.92 10.12
N TRP A 247 0.26 21.57 11.27
CA TRP A 247 -0.86 22.03 12.10
C TRP A 247 -1.84 22.99 11.39
N ASP A 248 -1.37 23.75 10.40
CA ASP A 248 -2.22 24.63 9.59
C ASP A 248 -3.28 23.86 8.76
N CYS A 249 -3.09 22.55 8.57
CA CYS A 249 -4.06 21.69 7.89
C CYS A 249 -5.34 21.45 8.69
N ASN A 250 -5.35 21.73 10.02
CA ASN A 250 -6.52 21.55 10.89
C ASN A 250 -7.67 22.53 10.60
N GLY A 251 -7.39 23.58 9.82
CA GLY A 251 -8.39 24.56 9.35
C GLY A 251 -8.78 25.63 10.35
N ASP A 252 -8.20 25.67 11.56
CA ASP A 252 -8.55 26.65 12.61
C ASP A 252 -8.13 28.07 12.24
N LYS A 253 -7.00 28.22 11.54
CA LYS A 253 -6.50 29.53 11.10
C LYS A 253 -6.88 29.83 9.66
N LYS A 254 -7.23 31.09 9.37
CA LYS A 254 -7.36 31.57 7.99
C LYS A 254 -5.97 31.70 7.38
N ILE A 255 -5.71 30.93 6.31
CA ILE A 255 -4.47 31.00 5.52
C ILE A 255 -4.82 31.31 4.08
N SER A 256 -3.93 32.00 3.39
CA SER A 256 -4.11 32.45 2.01
C SER A 256 -3.83 31.37 0.96
N THR A 257 -3.05 30.34 1.32
CA THR A 257 -2.66 29.25 0.44
C THR A 257 -3.16 27.91 0.98
N SER A 258 -3.45 26.96 0.09
CA SER A 258 -3.79 25.60 0.50
C SER A 258 -2.61 24.97 1.23
N PRO A 259 -2.81 24.43 2.45
CA PRO A 259 -1.74 23.80 3.20
C PRO A 259 -1.37 22.45 2.56
N ILE A 260 -0.20 21.96 2.91
CA ILE A 260 0.27 20.61 2.58
C ILE A 260 0.72 19.90 3.86
N ILE A 261 0.68 18.58 3.83
CA ILE A 261 1.30 17.74 4.86
C ILE A 261 2.82 17.87 4.72
N LYS A 262 3.52 18.19 5.79
CA LYS A 262 4.98 18.42 5.77
C LYS A 262 5.64 18.02 7.09
N MET A 263 6.91 17.68 7.01
CA MET A 263 7.81 17.49 8.14
C MET A 263 8.69 18.72 8.34
N SER A 264 9.35 18.82 9.47
CA SER A 264 10.47 19.72 9.62
C SER A 264 11.60 19.36 8.64
N LYS A 265 12.45 20.33 8.33
CA LYS A 265 13.60 20.09 7.44
C LYS A 265 14.51 18.99 7.98
N ASP A 266 14.83 19.02 9.27
CA ASP A 266 15.68 18.04 9.95
C ASP A 266 15.11 16.61 9.80
N PHE A 267 13.82 16.40 10.11
CA PHE A 267 13.19 15.08 9.97
C PHE A 267 13.07 14.62 8.52
N SER A 268 12.81 15.52 7.57
CA SER A 268 12.78 15.21 6.14
C SER A 268 14.15 14.74 5.62
N GLU A 269 15.23 15.40 6.03
CA GLU A 269 16.60 15.02 5.69
C GLU A 269 16.98 13.67 6.30
N ARG A 270 16.67 13.44 7.58
CA ARG A 270 16.92 12.16 8.27
C ARG A 270 16.12 11.01 7.65
N LEU A 271 14.85 11.22 7.33
CA LEU A 271 14.01 10.22 6.66
C LEU A 271 14.58 9.86 5.28
N THR A 272 15.05 10.86 4.54
CA THR A 272 15.69 10.65 3.23
C THR A 272 17.00 9.89 3.35
N SER A 273 17.83 10.25 4.31
CA SER A 273 19.10 9.56 4.60
C SER A 273 18.87 8.11 5.02
N LEU A 274 17.87 7.87 5.89
CA LEU A 274 17.49 6.53 6.33
C LEU A 274 16.99 5.68 5.16
N ARG A 275 16.14 6.23 4.29
CA ARG A 275 15.66 5.54 3.10
C ARG A 275 16.81 5.16 2.16
N ASN A 276 17.71 6.09 1.87
CA ASN A 276 18.86 5.84 0.99
C ASN A 276 19.78 4.76 1.58
N PHE A 277 20.05 4.84 2.88
CA PHE A 277 20.81 3.82 3.58
C PHE A 277 20.16 2.43 3.47
N MET A 278 18.85 2.33 3.71
CA MET A 278 18.12 1.06 3.58
C MET A 278 18.12 0.55 2.13
N PHE A 279 18.02 1.46 1.16
CA PHE A 279 18.07 1.08 -0.24
C PHE A 279 19.41 0.43 -0.62
N GLU A 280 20.51 1.06 -0.26
CA GLU A 280 21.86 0.59 -0.61
C GLU A 280 22.28 -0.64 0.21
N ASN A 281 21.91 -0.70 1.50
CA ASN A 281 22.45 -1.70 2.42
C ASN A 281 21.47 -2.85 2.73
N PHE A 282 20.23 -2.76 2.30
CA PHE A 282 19.22 -3.77 2.57
C PHE A 282 18.47 -4.20 1.31
N TYR A 283 17.74 -3.28 0.63
CA TYR A 283 16.88 -3.68 -0.49
C TYR A 283 17.66 -4.18 -1.70
N LEU A 284 18.70 -3.48 -2.14
CA LEU A 284 19.56 -3.94 -3.24
C LEU A 284 20.23 -5.27 -2.91
N PRO A 285 20.93 -5.44 -1.76
CA PRO A 285 21.52 -6.72 -1.40
C PRO A 285 20.54 -7.89 -1.29
N VAL A 286 19.30 -7.65 -0.80
CA VAL A 286 18.26 -8.69 -0.77
C VAL A 286 17.85 -9.08 -2.19
N SER A 287 17.66 -8.10 -3.07
CA SER A 287 17.33 -8.35 -4.48
C SER A 287 18.43 -9.13 -5.21
N ASP A 288 19.69 -8.79 -4.95
CA ASP A 288 20.87 -9.43 -5.56
C ASP A 288 21.22 -10.79 -4.95
N SER A 289 20.59 -11.14 -3.83
CA SER A 289 20.81 -12.44 -3.17
C SER A 289 20.40 -13.62 -4.05
N VAL A 290 20.85 -14.82 -3.68
CA VAL A 290 20.44 -16.05 -4.35
C VAL A 290 18.92 -16.23 -4.34
N GLN A 291 18.27 -15.89 -3.21
CA GLN A 291 16.81 -15.94 -3.08
C GLN A 291 16.12 -14.90 -3.97
N GLY A 292 16.64 -13.68 -4.03
CA GLY A 292 16.11 -12.61 -4.89
C GLY A 292 16.18 -12.99 -6.37
N LYS A 293 17.33 -13.46 -6.83
CA LYS A 293 17.52 -13.95 -8.21
C LYS A 293 16.61 -15.14 -8.54
N THR A 294 16.41 -16.03 -7.56
CA THR A 294 15.47 -17.15 -7.72
C THR A 294 14.03 -16.67 -7.85
N ALA A 295 13.60 -15.70 -7.03
CA ALA A 295 12.28 -15.09 -7.12
C ALA A 295 12.05 -14.43 -8.49
N SER A 296 13.03 -13.66 -8.99
CA SER A 296 13.00 -13.09 -10.33
C SER A 296 12.84 -14.17 -11.41
N LYS A 297 13.61 -15.24 -11.31
CA LYS A 297 13.53 -16.37 -12.24
C LYS A 297 12.15 -17.06 -12.20
N ILE A 298 11.56 -17.18 -11.01
CA ILE A 298 10.21 -17.76 -10.86
C ILE A 298 9.17 -16.92 -11.61
N VAL A 299 9.17 -15.59 -11.40
CA VAL A 299 8.21 -14.69 -12.03
C VAL A 299 8.37 -14.71 -13.55
N ASN A 300 9.60 -14.64 -14.07
CA ASN A 300 9.90 -14.76 -15.50
C ASN A 300 9.37 -16.08 -16.08
N THR A 301 9.69 -17.22 -15.43
CA THR A 301 9.24 -18.54 -15.88
C THR A 301 7.73 -18.69 -15.91
N LEU A 302 7.04 -18.14 -14.90
CA LEU A 302 5.57 -18.14 -14.85
C LEU A 302 5.00 -17.29 -16.00
N PHE A 303 5.57 -16.10 -16.22
CA PHE A 303 5.11 -15.21 -17.28
C PHE A 303 5.28 -15.88 -18.66
N ASP A 304 6.49 -16.36 -18.98
CA ASP A 304 6.78 -17.02 -20.25
C ASP A 304 5.87 -18.24 -20.49
N TYR A 305 5.68 -19.05 -19.44
CA TYR A 305 4.82 -20.21 -19.56
C TYR A 305 3.38 -19.85 -19.89
N TYR A 306 2.74 -18.96 -19.11
CA TYR A 306 1.34 -18.58 -19.33
C TYR A 306 1.16 -17.71 -20.57
N TYR A 307 2.18 -16.94 -20.94
CA TYR A 307 2.17 -16.20 -22.20
C TYR A 307 2.20 -17.12 -23.41
N ASN A 308 3.05 -18.13 -23.42
CA ASN A 308 3.14 -19.08 -24.52
C ASN A 308 2.00 -20.12 -24.50
N ASN A 309 1.47 -20.46 -23.33
CA ASN A 309 0.41 -21.44 -23.16
C ASN A 309 -0.86 -20.77 -22.60
N PHE A 310 -1.35 -19.74 -23.26
CA PHE A 310 -2.45 -18.88 -22.77
C PHE A 310 -3.72 -19.65 -22.42
N LYS A 311 -3.99 -20.77 -23.07
CA LYS A 311 -5.14 -21.66 -22.79
C LYS A 311 -5.09 -22.27 -21.37
N ASN A 312 -3.90 -22.31 -20.75
CA ASN A 312 -3.72 -22.78 -19.38
C ASN A 312 -4.00 -21.70 -18.32
N LEU A 313 -4.18 -20.45 -18.76
CA LEU A 313 -4.61 -19.38 -17.85
C LEU A 313 -6.04 -19.68 -17.35
N PRO A 314 -6.34 -19.52 -16.03
CA PRO A 314 -7.69 -19.73 -15.52
C PRO A 314 -8.72 -18.86 -16.28
N LYS A 315 -9.89 -19.42 -16.57
CA LYS A 315 -10.92 -18.74 -17.39
C LYS A 315 -11.33 -17.37 -16.85
N GLU A 316 -11.29 -17.19 -15.55
CA GLU A 316 -11.59 -15.91 -14.88
C GLU A 316 -10.61 -14.78 -15.22
N PHE A 317 -9.40 -15.14 -15.69
CA PHE A 317 -8.37 -14.19 -16.16
C PHE A 317 -8.33 -14.10 -17.69
N GLN A 318 -9.09 -14.92 -18.41
CA GLN A 318 -9.23 -14.83 -19.88
C GLN A 318 -10.34 -13.82 -20.23
N LEU A 319 -10.26 -12.63 -19.66
CA LEU A 319 -11.20 -11.55 -19.91
C LEU A 319 -11.04 -11.02 -21.33
N GLU A 320 -12.06 -10.31 -21.83
CA GLU A 320 -11.99 -9.60 -23.11
C GLU A 320 -10.99 -8.41 -23.00
N SER A 321 -9.72 -8.72 -23.17
CA SER A 321 -8.65 -7.75 -23.36
C SER A 321 -7.84 -8.20 -24.58
N ASN A 322 -7.47 -7.25 -25.42
CA ASN A 322 -6.63 -7.52 -26.57
C ASN A 322 -5.15 -7.70 -26.19
N ASP A 323 -4.79 -7.40 -24.94
CA ASP A 323 -3.41 -7.49 -24.44
C ASP A 323 -3.22 -8.71 -23.53
N LYS A 324 -2.63 -9.73 -24.12
CA LYS A 324 -2.34 -11.00 -23.47
C LYS A 324 -1.34 -10.85 -22.31
N SER A 325 -0.37 -9.94 -22.43
CA SER A 325 0.65 -9.69 -21.41
C SER A 325 0.01 -9.14 -20.13
N ILE A 326 -0.97 -8.24 -20.27
CA ILE A 326 -1.71 -7.70 -19.13
C ILE A 326 -2.50 -8.80 -18.41
N LEU A 327 -3.18 -9.69 -19.16
CA LEU A 327 -3.97 -10.77 -18.55
C LEU A 327 -3.10 -11.79 -17.82
N VAL A 328 -1.92 -12.11 -18.36
CA VAL A 328 -0.94 -12.96 -17.69
C VAL A 328 -0.40 -12.29 -16.43
N SER A 329 -0.12 -10.99 -16.51
CA SER A 329 0.31 -10.21 -15.33
C SER A 329 -0.75 -10.15 -14.25
N ASP A 330 -2.02 -9.97 -14.60
CA ASP A 330 -3.15 -10.00 -13.67
C ASP A 330 -3.19 -11.32 -12.88
N TYR A 331 -2.99 -12.44 -13.57
CA TYR A 331 -2.97 -13.76 -12.93
C TYR A 331 -1.77 -13.93 -11.98
N ILE A 332 -0.56 -13.55 -12.45
CA ILE A 332 0.65 -13.62 -11.62
C ILE A 332 0.53 -12.73 -10.40
N CYS A 333 0.07 -11.49 -10.56
CA CYS A 333 -0.17 -10.58 -9.44
C CYS A 333 -1.22 -11.09 -8.45
N GLY A 334 -2.17 -11.91 -8.92
CA GLY A 334 -3.11 -12.62 -8.07
C GLY A 334 -2.50 -13.74 -7.22
N MET A 335 -1.26 -14.15 -7.46
CA MET A 335 -0.61 -15.21 -6.71
C MET A 335 -0.06 -14.71 -5.37
N THR A 336 -0.04 -15.58 -4.37
CA THR A 336 0.81 -15.44 -3.18
C THR A 336 2.18 -16.02 -3.48
N ASP A 337 3.20 -15.70 -2.68
CA ASP A 337 4.56 -16.21 -2.89
C ASP A 337 4.59 -17.74 -2.94
N GLN A 338 3.93 -18.39 -1.97
CA GLN A 338 3.86 -19.86 -1.92
C GLN A 338 3.07 -20.44 -3.10
N PHE A 339 2.03 -19.76 -3.57
CA PHE A 339 1.28 -20.23 -4.74
C PHE A 339 2.15 -20.14 -6.00
N ALA A 340 2.88 -19.04 -6.19
CA ALA A 340 3.80 -18.86 -7.30
C ALA A 340 4.87 -19.96 -7.33
N VAL A 341 5.43 -20.29 -6.17
CA VAL A 341 6.40 -21.39 -6.05
C VAL A 341 5.78 -22.74 -6.41
N ARG A 342 4.59 -23.07 -5.89
CA ARG A 342 3.93 -24.35 -6.23
C ARG A 342 3.60 -24.44 -7.73
N GLU A 343 3.20 -23.35 -8.35
CA GLU A 343 2.89 -23.34 -9.77
C GLU A 343 4.15 -23.50 -10.63
N VAL A 344 5.22 -22.79 -10.30
CA VAL A 344 6.46 -22.89 -11.09
C VAL A 344 7.14 -24.25 -10.94
N GLU A 345 7.02 -24.91 -9.79
CA GLU A 345 7.57 -26.27 -9.59
C GLU A 345 6.87 -27.34 -10.47
N LYS A 346 5.62 -27.12 -10.88
CA LYS A 346 4.92 -27.96 -11.88
C LYS A 346 5.48 -27.74 -13.29
N ILE A 347 5.96 -26.54 -13.59
CA ILE A 347 6.46 -26.12 -14.89
C ILE A 347 7.95 -26.44 -15.05
N SER A 348 8.73 -26.13 -14.02
CA SER A 348 10.18 -26.27 -13.96
C SER A 348 10.61 -26.84 -12.60
N PRO A 349 10.54 -28.16 -12.40
CA PRO A 349 10.88 -28.80 -11.14
C PRO A 349 12.28 -28.45 -10.62
N GLY A 350 12.38 -28.05 -9.36
CA GLY A 350 13.64 -27.73 -8.69
C GLY A 350 14.11 -26.28 -8.85
N ILE A 351 13.35 -25.43 -9.51
CA ILE A 351 13.69 -23.99 -9.68
C ILE A 351 13.73 -23.25 -8.32
N SER A 352 12.92 -23.67 -7.37
CA SER A 352 12.78 -23.02 -6.05
C SER A 352 13.71 -23.60 -4.97
N LYS A 353 14.61 -24.51 -5.29
CA LYS A 353 15.48 -25.20 -4.31
C LYS A 353 16.28 -24.27 -3.40
N THR A 354 16.61 -23.09 -3.86
CA THR A 354 17.36 -22.08 -3.10
C THR A 354 16.49 -21.20 -2.20
N LEU A 355 15.17 -21.28 -2.34
CA LEU A 355 14.25 -20.60 -1.43
C LEU A 355 14.10 -21.44 -0.14
N ASN A 356 14.32 -20.81 1.00
CA ASN A 356 14.13 -21.42 2.31
C ASN A 356 12.62 -21.49 2.65
N LEU A 357 11.87 -22.32 1.93
CA LEU A 357 10.46 -22.53 2.19
C LEU A 357 10.29 -23.59 3.28
N LYS A 358 9.45 -23.34 4.29
CA LYS A 358 8.94 -24.43 5.12
C LYS A 358 8.24 -25.42 4.18
N LYS A 359 8.70 -26.67 4.17
CA LYS A 359 7.90 -27.78 3.60
C LYS A 359 6.62 -27.87 4.41
N ILE A 360 5.50 -27.50 3.81
CA ILE A 360 4.14 -27.70 4.35
C ILE A 360 3.73 -29.13 4.00
#